data_cfd7aa7a0d37f5c4a975e978a3d366c2
#
_entry.id   cfd7aa7a0d37f5c4a975e978a3d366c2
#
_cell.length_a   1.000
_cell.length_b   1.000
_cell.length_c   1.000
_cell.angle_alpha   90.00
_cell.angle_beta   90.00
_cell.angle_gamma   90.00
#
_symmetry.space_group_name_H-M   'P 1'
#
loop_
_entity.id
_entity.type
_entity.pdbx_description
1 polymer ?
#
loop_
_entity_poly.entity_id
_entity_poly.type
_entity_poly.pdbx_seq_one_letter_code
_entity_poly.pdbx_strand_id
1 'polypeptide(L)'
;LAWKIAQSPKIEKLYIAPGNAGTSAVGENVAIKATDFPALKAFALEHKIDMIVVGPEDPLVQGIFDFFKEDAATRHIAVIGPSAKGAQLEGSKEFAKEFMLRHHIPTARYKSVTAATLEEGLAFLETLTAPYVLKADGLCAGKGVLILPTLEEARKELKEMLSGMFGDASATVVIEEFLSGIECSVFVLSDGEHYKVLPVAKDYKRIGEGDKGLNTGGMGSVTPVPFADEVFMEKVRKRIIEPTINLSLIH
;
A
#
# COMPACT_ATOMS: atom_id res chain seq x y z
N LEU A 1 -2.49 15.33 -1.40
CA LEU A 1 -2.49 15.26 -2.86
C LEU A 1 -3.22 16.47 -3.46
N ALA A 2 -4.51 16.67 -3.22
CA ALA A 2 -5.34 17.73 -3.83
C ALA A 2 -4.69 19.13 -3.78
N TRP A 3 -4.18 19.53 -2.60
CA TRP A 3 -3.47 20.81 -2.44
C TRP A 3 -2.27 20.95 -3.38
N LYS A 4 -1.50 19.88 -3.59
CA LYS A 4 -0.34 19.92 -4.49
C LYS A 4 -0.73 19.88 -5.96
N ILE A 5 -1.75 19.11 -6.30
CA ILE A 5 -2.29 19.05 -7.67
C ILE A 5 -2.84 20.41 -8.09
N ALA A 6 -3.61 21.07 -7.21
CA ALA A 6 -4.19 22.39 -7.48
C ALA A 6 -3.17 23.52 -7.76
N GLN A 7 -1.89 23.31 -7.41
CA GLN A 7 -0.80 24.28 -7.72
C GLN A 7 -0.30 24.16 -9.16
N SER A 8 -0.71 23.15 -9.89
CA SER A 8 -0.28 22.96 -11.28
C SER A 8 -0.99 23.96 -12.21
N PRO A 9 -0.25 24.71 -13.05
CA PRO A 9 -0.87 25.60 -14.04
C PRO A 9 -1.60 24.87 -15.17
N LYS A 10 -1.51 23.54 -15.18
CA LYS A 10 -2.19 22.68 -16.18
C LYS A 10 -3.56 22.19 -15.70
N ILE A 11 -3.95 22.47 -14.46
CA ILE A 11 -5.23 22.06 -13.90
C ILE A 11 -6.24 23.19 -14.11
N GLU A 12 -7.24 22.95 -14.92
CA GLU A 12 -8.36 23.88 -15.10
C GLU A 12 -9.38 23.74 -13.98
N LYS A 13 -9.73 22.50 -13.64
CA LYS A 13 -10.66 22.20 -12.56
C LYS A 13 -10.28 20.92 -11.83
N LEU A 14 -10.42 20.94 -10.50
CA LEU A 14 -10.14 19.80 -9.64
C LEU A 14 -11.40 19.41 -8.87
N TYR A 15 -11.84 18.18 -9.09
CA TYR A 15 -12.91 17.54 -8.34
C TYR A 15 -12.33 16.50 -7.38
N ILE A 16 -12.90 16.35 -6.18
CA ILE A 16 -12.43 15.41 -5.18
C ILE A 16 -13.60 14.58 -4.66
N ALA A 17 -13.56 13.27 -4.88
CA ALA A 17 -14.63 12.34 -4.50
C ALA A 17 -14.14 11.36 -3.41
N PRO A 18 -14.75 11.34 -2.22
CA PRO A 18 -15.82 12.22 -1.75
C PRO A 18 -15.34 13.60 -1.29
N GLY A 19 -14.01 13.77 -1.08
CA GLY A 19 -13.43 14.98 -0.49
C GLY A 19 -13.60 15.06 1.04
N ASN A 20 -13.15 16.17 1.61
CA ASN A 20 -13.26 16.49 3.04
C ASN A 20 -13.24 18.02 3.22
N ALA A 21 -13.31 18.48 4.48
CA ALA A 21 -13.31 19.90 4.78
C ALA A 21 -12.06 20.65 4.27
N GLY A 22 -10.89 20.00 4.27
CA GLY A 22 -9.64 20.61 3.78
C GLY A 22 -9.55 20.66 2.26
N THR A 23 -10.17 19.72 1.54
CA THR A 23 -10.11 19.67 0.08
C THR A 23 -11.03 20.69 -0.59
N SER A 24 -12.09 21.14 0.10
CA SER A 24 -12.98 22.22 -0.40
C SER A 24 -12.28 23.56 -0.60
N ALA A 25 -11.12 23.76 0.05
CA ALA A 25 -10.32 24.97 -0.13
C ALA A 25 -9.52 25.00 -1.45
N VAL A 26 -9.36 23.85 -2.11
CA VAL A 26 -8.49 23.71 -3.30
C VAL A 26 -9.20 23.08 -4.51
N GLY A 27 -10.42 22.62 -4.34
CA GLY A 27 -11.21 22.00 -5.41
C GLY A 27 -12.67 21.82 -4.99
N GLU A 28 -13.44 21.22 -5.84
CA GLU A 28 -14.87 20.93 -5.63
C GLU A 28 -15.03 19.50 -5.08
N ASN A 29 -15.61 19.37 -3.89
CA ASN A 29 -15.94 18.07 -3.33
C ASN A 29 -17.20 17.51 -3.97
N VAL A 30 -17.16 16.25 -4.36
CA VAL A 30 -18.27 15.53 -5.01
C VAL A 30 -18.69 14.38 -4.10
N ALA A 31 -19.96 14.33 -3.73
CA ALA A 31 -20.50 13.34 -2.78
C ALA A 31 -20.66 11.94 -3.41
N ILE A 32 -19.57 11.40 -3.99
CA ILE A 32 -19.50 10.05 -4.56
C ILE A 32 -18.45 9.28 -3.78
N LYS A 33 -18.75 8.06 -3.36
CA LYS A 33 -17.77 7.17 -2.69
C LYS A 33 -16.68 6.75 -3.67
N ALA A 34 -15.44 6.64 -3.18
CA ALA A 34 -14.30 6.25 -4.00
C ALA A 34 -14.43 4.84 -4.62
N THR A 35 -15.30 3.99 -4.08
CA THR A 35 -15.60 2.64 -4.57
C THR A 35 -16.90 2.54 -5.36
N ASP A 36 -17.62 3.63 -5.56
CA ASP A 36 -18.81 3.66 -6.42
C ASP A 36 -18.41 3.95 -7.87
N PHE A 37 -17.85 2.96 -8.53
CA PHE A 37 -17.31 3.10 -9.89
C PHE A 37 -18.35 3.50 -10.93
N PRO A 38 -19.61 2.99 -10.91
CA PRO A 38 -20.64 3.45 -11.83
C PRO A 38 -20.94 4.95 -11.69
N ALA A 39 -21.07 5.46 -10.45
CA ALA A 39 -21.32 6.88 -10.22
C ALA A 39 -20.10 7.74 -10.61
N LEU A 40 -18.88 7.28 -10.29
CA LEU A 40 -17.64 7.96 -10.72
C LEU A 40 -17.53 8.03 -12.24
N LYS A 41 -17.88 6.96 -12.95
CA LYS A 41 -17.89 6.92 -14.42
C LYS A 41 -18.89 7.92 -14.99
N ALA A 42 -20.14 7.91 -14.50
CA ALA A 42 -21.18 8.84 -14.96
C ALA A 42 -20.72 10.29 -14.78
N PHE A 43 -20.19 10.61 -13.60
CA PHE A 43 -19.64 11.93 -13.30
C PHE A 43 -18.47 12.30 -14.22
N ALA A 44 -17.54 11.38 -14.44
CA ALA A 44 -16.36 11.62 -15.28
C ALA A 44 -16.74 11.94 -16.73
N LEU A 45 -17.73 11.26 -17.27
CA LEU A 45 -18.24 11.51 -18.63
C LEU A 45 -19.00 12.84 -18.72
N GLU A 46 -19.88 13.14 -17.76
CA GLU A 46 -20.66 14.39 -17.71
C GLU A 46 -19.76 15.61 -17.61
N HIS A 47 -18.74 15.55 -16.75
CA HIS A 47 -17.81 16.66 -16.50
C HIS A 47 -16.56 16.64 -17.37
N LYS A 48 -16.47 15.72 -18.34
CA LYS A 48 -15.34 15.59 -19.28
C LYS A 48 -13.98 15.52 -18.58
N ILE A 49 -13.88 14.62 -17.60
CA ILE A 49 -12.65 14.42 -16.84
C ILE A 49 -11.56 13.81 -17.72
N ASP A 50 -10.39 14.41 -17.76
CA ASP A 50 -9.23 13.92 -18.52
C ASP A 50 -8.39 12.93 -17.72
N MET A 51 -8.34 13.10 -16.39
CA MET A 51 -7.45 12.33 -15.52
C MET A 51 -8.09 12.04 -14.17
N ILE A 52 -7.89 10.82 -13.69
CA ILE A 52 -8.27 10.36 -12.35
C ILE A 52 -7.01 9.98 -11.59
N VAL A 53 -6.80 10.57 -10.40
CA VAL A 53 -5.72 10.20 -9.49
C VAL A 53 -6.33 9.46 -8.31
N VAL A 54 -5.99 8.19 -8.15
CA VAL A 54 -6.54 7.35 -7.08
C VAL A 54 -5.62 7.46 -5.87
N GLY A 55 -6.13 8.01 -4.78
CA GLY A 55 -5.36 8.23 -3.56
C GLY A 55 -5.30 7.03 -2.62
N PRO A 56 -6.44 6.40 -2.27
CA PRO A 56 -6.47 5.24 -1.38
C PRO A 56 -6.26 3.92 -2.13
N GLU A 57 -5.81 2.90 -1.41
CA GLU A 57 -5.55 1.56 -1.92
C GLU A 57 -6.81 0.76 -2.27
N ASP A 58 -7.88 0.93 -1.51
CA ASP A 58 -9.10 0.12 -1.61
C ASP A 58 -9.76 0.17 -3.01
N PRO A 59 -10.00 1.34 -3.65
CA PRO A 59 -10.50 1.38 -5.03
C PRO A 59 -9.56 0.73 -6.04
N LEU A 60 -8.25 0.77 -5.82
CA LEU A 60 -7.25 0.14 -6.70
C LEU A 60 -7.36 -1.38 -6.63
N VAL A 61 -7.41 -1.94 -5.41
CA VAL A 61 -7.59 -3.38 -5.19
C VAL A 61 -8.93 -3.86 -5.77
N GLN A 62 -9.98 -3.04 -5.69
CA GLN A 62 -11.29 -3.32 -6.29
C GLN A 62 -11.34 -3.12 -7.82
N GLY A 63 -10.25 -2.65 -8.46
CA GLY A 63 -10.12 -2.62 -9.91
C GLY A 63 -10.64 -1.37 -10.60
N ILE A 64 -10.61 -0.20 -9.97
CA ILE A 64 -11.02 1.06 -10.60
C ILE A 64 -10.25 1.34 -11.89
N PHE A 65 -8.96 1.00 -11.96
CA PHE A 65 -8.15 1.17 -13.18
C PHE A 65 -8.74 0.35 -14.33
N ASP A 66 -8.96 -0.95 -14.09
CA ASP A 66 -9.45 -1.88 -15.08
C ASP A 66 -10.88 -1.48 -15.54
N PHE A 67 -11.74 -1.11 -14.58
CA PHE A 67 -13.10 -0.64 -14.86
C PHE A 67 -13.14 0.52 -15.85
N PHE A 68 -12.25 1.50 -15.73
CA PHE A 68 -12.17 2.64 -16.64
C PHE A 68 -11.48 2.30 -17.96
N LYS A 69 -10.50 1.40 -17.96
CA LYS A 69 -9.72 1.04 -19.14
C LYS A 69 -10.42 0.06 -20.07
N GLU A 70 -11.21 -0.84 -19.54
CA GLU A 70 -11.97 -1.82 -20.33
C GLU A 70 -13.15 -1.20 -21.06
N ASP A 71 -13.73 -0.14 -20.53
CA ASP A 71 -14.88 0.52 -21.11
C ASP A 71 -14.52 1.48 -22.25
N ALA A 72 -15.13 1.29 -23.42
CA ALA A 72 -14.87 2.08 -24.61
C ALA A 72 -15.14 3.59 -24.42
N ALA A 73 -16.09 3.95 -23.54
CA ALA A 73 -16.45 5.33 -23.29
C ALA A 73 -15.44 6.06 -22.37
N THR A 74 -14.66 5.33 -21.56
CA THR A 74 -13.78 5.90 -20.55
C THR A 74 -12.30 5.54 -20.70
N ARG A 75 -11.95 4.61 -21.60
CA ARG A 75 -10.55 4.17 -21.80
C ARG A 75 -9.56 5.29 -22.14
N HIS A 76 -10.06 6.40 -22.67
CA HIS A 76 -9.25 7.58 -22.99
C HIS A 76 -8.87 8.39 -21.74
N ILE A 77 -9.62 8.24 -20.63
CA ILE A 77 -9.34 8.92 -19.37
C ILE A 77 -8.06 8.33 -18.76
N ALA A 78 -7.10 9.19 -18.44
CA ALA A 78 -5.89 8.75 -17.76
C ALA A 78 -6.20 8.37 -16.30
N VAL A 79 -5.96 7.13 -15.91
CA VAL A 79 -6.11 6.69 -14.50
C VAL A 79 -4.72 6.47 -13.91
N ILE A 80 -4.38 7.24 -12.88
CA ILE A 80 -3.11 7.13 -12.15
C ILE A 80 -3.30 6.16 -10.99
N GLY A 81 -2.78 4.97 -11.14
CA GLY A 81 -2.85 3.85 -10.21
C GLY A 81 -2.63 2.53 -10.93
N PRO A 82 -2.28 1.45 -10.23
CA PRO A 82 -2.10 0.14 -10.81
C PRO A 82 -3.44 -0.52 -11.22
N SER A 83 -3.36 -1.53 -12.08
CA SER A 83 -4.46 -2.49 -12.29
C SER A 83 -4.80 -3.23 -10.99
N ALA A 84 -5.96 -3.90 -10.94
CA ALA A 84 -6.34 -4.74 -9.80
C ALA A 84 -5.26 -5.80 -9.50
N LYS A 85 -4.66 -6.37 -10.54
CA LYS A 85 -3.56 -7.32 -10.40
C LYS A 85 -2.30 -6.69 -9.78
N GLY A 86 -1.91 -5.49 -10.22
CA GLY A 86 -0.80 -4.74 -9.63
C GLY A 86 -1.08 -4.30 -8.19
N ALA A 87 -2.32 -3.91 -7.90
CA ALA A 87 -2.75 -3.50 -6.57
C ALA A 87 -2.73 -4.64 -5.53
N GLN A 88 -2.64 -5.92 -5.97
CA GLN A 88 -2.45 -7.04 -5.04
C GLN A 88 -1.13 -6.97 -4.27
N LEU A 89 -0.13 -6.23 -4.75
CA LEU A 89 1.10 -5.98 -3.97
C LEU A 89 0.82 -5.24 -2.65
N GLU A 90 -0.28 -4.51 -2.55
CA GLU A 90 -0.77 -3.90 -1.30
C GLU A 90 -1.95 -4.69 -0.71
N GLY A 91 -2.82 -5.22 -1.56
CA GLY A 91 -4.05 -5.89 -1.17
C GLY A 91 -3.84 -7.24 -0.47
N SER A 92 -2.76 -7.96 -0.78
CA SER A 92 -2.38 -9.23 -0.16
C SER A 92 -0.89 -9.22 0.19
N LYS A 93 -0.61 -9.40 1.47
CA LYS A 93 0.77 -9.48 1.97
C LYS A 93 1.46 -10.77 1.52
N GLU A 94 0.71 -11.88 1.45
CA GLU A 94 1.19 -13.14 0.91
C GLU A 94 1.60 -13.00 -0.55
N PHE A 95 0.72 -12.43 -1.39
CA PHE A 95 1.04 -12.17 -2.78
C PHE A 95 2.29 -11.29 -2.95
N ALA A 96 2.40 -10.22 -2.15
CA ALA A 96 3.55 -9.34 -2.17
C ALA A 96 4.84 -10.08 -1.79
N LYS A 97 4.80 -10.95 -0.77
CA LYS A 97 5.94 -11.76 -0.35
C LYS A 97 6.37 -12.77 -1.42
N GLU A 98 5.42 -13.47 -2.01
CA GLU A 98 5.69 -14.40 -3.11
C GLU A 98 6.29 -13.68 -4.32
N PHE A 99 5.75 -12.51 -4.67
CA PHE A 99 6.28 -11.67 -5.72
C PHE A 99 7.74 -11.27 -5.43
N MET A 100 8.01 -10.76 -4.23
CA MET A 100 9.36 -10.35 -3.84
C MET A 100 10.35 -11.52 -3.86
N LEU A 101 9.97 -12.71 -3.41
CA LEU A 101 10.82 -13.90 -3.49
C LEU A 101 11.09 -14.29 -4.94
N ARG A 102 10.06 -14.37 -5.78
CA ARG A 102 10.16 -14.75 -7.19
C ARG A 102 11.09 -13.83 -7.97
N HIS A 103 11.10 -12.56 -7.63
CA HIS A 103 11.87 -11.54 -8.32
C HIS A 103 13.14 -11.10 -7.57
N HIS A 104 13.54 -11.86 -6.54
CA HIS A 104 14.74 -11.60 -5.72
C HIS A 104 14.78 -10.20 -5.10
N ILE A 105 13.61 -9.62 -4.82
CA ILE A 105 13.49 -8.35 -4.12
C ILE A 105 13.70 -8.60 -2.62
N PRO A 106 14.60 -7.86 -1.95
CA PRO A 106 14.87 -8.02 -0.53
C PRO A 106 13.60 -7.82 0.31
N THR A 107 13.31 -8.77 1.17
CA THR A 107 12.20 -8.71 2.12
C THR A 107 12.53 -9.50 3.38
N ALA A 108 11.76 -9.29 4.46
CA ALA A 108 11.84 -10.08 5.68
C ALA A 108 11.58 -11.56 5.40
N ARG A 109 12.27 -12.47 6.11
CA ARG A 109 11.90 -13.90 6.11
C ARG A 109 10.46 -14.02 6.56
N TYR A 110 9.70 -14.89 5.92
CA TYR A 110 8.28 -15.02 6.21
C TYR A 110 7.76 -16.43 6.01
N LYS A 111 6.60 -16.69 6.57
CA LYS A 111 5.76 -17.86 6.30
C LYS A 111 4.30 -17.43 6.32
N SER A 112 3.57 -17.73 5.25
CA SER A 112 2.12 -17.61 5.22
C SER A 112 1.50 -18.87 5.77
N VAL A 113 0.49 -18.74 6.62
CA VAL A 113 -0.22 -19.85 7.25
C VAL A 113 -1.72 -19.61 7.30
N THR A 114 -2.46 -20.71 7.23
CA THR A 114 -3.91 -20.76 7.43
C THR A 114 -4.23 -21.63 8.64
N ALA A 115 -5.49 -21.74 9.01
CA ALA A 115 -5.90 -22.66 10.08
C ALA A 115 -5.46 -24.12 9.80
N ALA A 116 -5.40 -24.54 8.53
CA ALA A 116 -4.96 -25.88 8.14
C ALA A 116 -3.44 -26.10 8.30
N THR A 117 -2.64 -25.03 8.27
CA THR A 117 -1.18 -25.08 8.36
C THR A 117 -0.63 -24.43 9.63
N LEU A 118 -1.47 -24.32 10.68
CA LEU A 118 -1.11 -23.71 11.96
C LEU A 118 0.19 -24.29 12.56
N GLU A 119 0.34 -25.63 12.55
CA GLU A 119 1.52 -26.29 13.12
C GLU A 119 2.82 -25.88 12.40
N GLU A 120 2.76 -25.67 11.09
CA GLU A 120 3.90 -25.14 10.33
C GLU A 120 4.24 -23.70 10.75
N GLY A 121 3.22 -22.89 11.05
CA GLY A 121 3.40 -21.53 11.57
C GLY A 121 4.05 -21.52 12.94
N LEU A 122 3.59 -22.40 13.84
CA LEU A 122 4.17 -22.54 15.18
C LEU A 122 5.65 -22.98 15.11
N ALA A 123 5.97 -23.90 14.22
CA ALA A 123 7.35 -24.33 13.99
C ALA A 123 8.20 -23.20 13.38
N PHE A 124 7.65 -22.40 12.46
CA PHE A 124 8.36 -21.27 11.88
C PHE A 124 8.68 -20.20 12.93
N LEU A 125 7.75 -19.89 13.84
CA LEU A 125 7.98 -18.94 14.95
C LEU A 125 9.20 -19.32 15.78
N GLU A 126 9.46 -20.61 16.01
CA GLU A 126 10.64 -21.09 16.75
C GLU A 126 11.97 -20.79 16.03
N THR A 127 11.95 -20.56 14.72
CA THR A 127 13.14 -20.21 13.94
C THR A 127 13.45 -18.71 13.95
N LEU A 128 12.55 -17.90 14.49
CA LEU A 128 12.67 -16.45 14.54
C LEU A 128 13.19 -16.00 15.92
N THR A 129 13.64 -14.76 15.98
CA THR A 129 14.01 -14.07 17.23
C THR A 129 13.02 -12.96 17.53
N ALA A 130 12.77 -12.71 18.82
CA ALA A 130 11.89 -11.63 19.26
C ALA A 130 12.39 -10.25 18.78
N PRO A 131 11.47 -9.30 18.55
CA PRO A 131 10.02 -9.45 18.59
C PRO A 131 9.47 -10.18 17.35
N TYR A 132 8.33 -10.82 17.50
CA TYR A 132 7.65 -11.59 16.44
C TYR A 132 6.61 -10.71 15.75
N VAL A 133 6.50 -10.81 14.43
CA VAL A 133 5.55 -10.02 13.64
C VAL A 133 4.51 -10.92 13.00
N LEU A 134 3.23 -10.67 13.30
CA LEU A 134 2.10 -11.35 12.69
C LEU A 134 1.27 -10.33 11.92
N LYS A 135 0.89 -10.65 10.69
CA LYS A 135 0.10 -9.76 9.83
C LYS A 135 -1.08 -10.52 9.25
N ALA A 136 -2.29 -10.02 9.46
CA ALA A 136 -3.44 -10.47 8.66
C ALA A 136 -3.19 -10.15 7.18
N ASP A 137 -3.49 -11.07 6.27
CA ASP A 137 -3.15 -10.93 4.85
C ASP A 137 -3.91 -9.77 4.20
N GLY A 138 -5.22 -9.69 4.43
CA GLY A 138 -6.07 -8.68 3.82
C GLY A 138 -5.91 -7.26 4.41
N LEU A 139 -6.63 -6.32 3.80
CA LEU A 139 -6.67 -4.92 4.25
C LEU A 139 -7.38 -4.81 5.61
N CYS A 140 -6.69 -4.28 6.60
CA CYS A 140 -7.20 -4.10 7.98
C CYS A 140 -7.04 -2.65 8.48
N ALA A 141 -6.94 -1.67 7.58
CA ALA A 141 -6.77 -0.25 7.93
C ALA A 141 -5.65 -0.01 8.98
N GLY A 142 -4.51 -0.71 8.83
CA GLY A 142 -3.36 -0.62 9.72
C GLY A 142 -3.47 -1.38 11.05
N LYS A 143 -4.58 -2.06 11.33
CA LYS A 143 -4.82 -2.77 12.60
C LYS A 143 -4.45 -4.25 12.57
N GLY A 144 -4.24 -4.83 11.40
CA GLY A 144 -3.94 -6.25 11.21
C GLY A 144 -2.49 -6.64 11.43
N VAL A 145 -1.67 -5.82 12.09
CA VAL A 145 -0.25 -6.08 12.36
C VAL A 145 -0.01 -6.11 13.87
N LEU A 146 0.50 -7.24 14.36
CA LEU A 146 0.88 -7.42 15.76
C LEU A 146 2.40 -7.60 15.84
N ILE A 147 3.02 -6.90 16.78
CA ILE A 147 4.44 -7.03 17.12
C ILE A 147 4.53 -7.51 18.56
N LEU A 148 5.02 -8.71 18.77
CA LEU A 148 4.88 -9.47 20.01
C LEU A 148 6.26 -9.75 20.64
N PRO A 149 6.46 -9.43 21.91
CA PRO A 149 7.77 -9.51 22.55
C PRO A 149 8.19 -10.94 22.90
N THR A 150 7.25 -11.88 23.00
CA THR A 150 7.54 -13.25 23.43
C THR A 150 6.98 -14.30 22.46
N LEU A 151 7.63 -15.46 22.39
CA LEU A 151 7.18 -16.59 21.59
C LEU A 151 5.80 -17.11 22.06
N GLU A 152 5.55 -17.07 23.36
CA GLU A 152 4.28 -17.53 23.94
C GLU A 152 3.12 -16.66 23.48
N GLU A 153 3.27 -15.33 23.54
CA GLU A 153 2.29 -14.39 23.01
C GLU A 153 2.09 -14.56 21.51
N ALA A 154 3.20 -14.73 20.75
CA ALA A 154 3.11 -14.93 19.31
C ALA A 154 2.33 -16.20 18.93
N ARG A 155 2.53 -17.29 19.66
CA ARG A 155 1.77 -18.54 19.47
C ARG A 155 0.30 -18.39 19.81
N LYS A 156 -0.02 -17.65 20.88
CA LYS A 156 -1.40 -17.37 21.28
C LYS A 156 -2.11 -16.52 20.22
N GLU A 157 -1.52 -15.38 19.89
CA GLU A 157 -2.09 -14.44 18.94
C GLU A 157 -2.25 -15.01 17.53
N LEU A 158 -1.29 -15.86 17.07
CA LEU A 158 -1.43 -16.56 15.80
C LEU A 158 -2.71 -17.41 15.74
N LYS A 159 -2.99 -18.17 16.82
CA LYS A 159 -4.21 -18.97 16.91
C LYS A 159 -5.47 -18.10 16.91
N GLU A 160 -5.46 -17.00 17.65
CA GLU A 160 -6.58 -16.06 17.72
C GLU A 160 -6.82 -15.36 16.38
N MET A 161 -5.78 -14.92 15.69
CA MET A 161 -5.90 -14.33 14.36
C MET A 161 -6.53 -15.32 13.37
N LEU A 162 -6.03 -16.56 13.31
CA LEU A 162 -6.54 -17.61 12.41
C LEU A 162 -7.96 -18.08 12.79
N SER A 163 -8.42 -17.83 14.01
CA SER A 163 -9.81 -18.08 14.41
C SER A 163 -10.79 -16.95 14.02
N GLY A 164 -10.33 -15.94 13.28
CA GLY A 164 -11.19 -14.90 12.72
C GLY A 164 -11.15 -13.56 13.44
N MET A 165 -10.09 -13.23 14.18
CA MET A 165 -9.94 -11.94 14.88
C MET A 165 -10.18 -10.72 13.96
N PHE A 166 -9.80 -10.82 12.69
CA PHE A 166 -9.98 -9.77 11.68
C PHE A 166 -10.92 -10.22 10.53
N GLY A 167 -11.83 -11.14 10.80
CA GLY A 167 -12.73 -11.70 9.79
C GLY A 167 -11.97 -12.41 8.68
N ASP A 168 -12.45 -12.29 7.44
CA ASP A 168 -11.83 -12.93 6.27
C ASP A 168 -10.39 -12.47 6.01
N ALA A 169 -10.03 -11.25 6.43
CA ALA A 169 -8.68 -10.75 6.28
C ALA A 169 -7.62 -11.54 7.04
N SER A 170 -8.02 -12.29 8.10
CA SER A 170 -7.13 -13.17 8.87
C SER A 170 -7.29 -14.66 8.57
N ALA A 171 -7.99 -15.01 7.48
CA ALA A 171 -8.02 -16.40 7.00
C ALA A 171 -6.61 -16.91 6.64
N THR A 172 -5.75 -16.00 6.20
CA THR A 172 -4.30 -16.19 6.06
C THR A 172 -3.58 -15.19 6.96
N VAL A 173 -2.55 -15.65 7.66
CA VAL A 173 -1.65 -14.82 8.47
C VAL A 173 -0.22 -14.97 7.94
N VAL A 174 0.43 -13.85 7.69
CA VAL A 174 1.84 -13.79 7.32
C VAL A 174 2.66 -13.56 8.57
N ILE A 175 3.48 -14.53 8.92
CA ILE A 175 4.47 -14.46 10.01
C ILE A 175 5.75 -13.91 9.41
N GLU A 176 6.34 -12.87 10.01
CA GLU A 176 7.58 -12.27 9.52
C GLU A 176 8.64 -12.13 10.62
N GLU A 177 9.89 -12.17 10.23
CA GLU A 177 10.96 -11.67 11.11
C GLU A 177 10.84 -10.16 11.28
N PHE A 178 11.20 -9.68 12.45
CA PHE A 178 11.23 -8.25 12.73
C PHE A 178 12.44 -7.60 12.06
N LEU A 179 12.20 -6.60 11.25
CA LEU A 179 13.25 -5.75 10.68
C LEU A 179 13.40 -4.49 11.53
N SER A 180 14.62 -4.17 11.92
CA SER A 180 14.97 -2.92 12.60
C SER A 180 15.72 -1.99 11.67
N GLY A 181 15.56 -0.69 11.87
CA GLY A 181 16.24 0.32 11.06
C GLY A 181 15.43 1.60 10.94
N ILE A 182 15.95 2.51 10.14
CA ILE A 182 15.25 3.75 9.80
C ILE A 182 14.42 3.47 8.53
N GLU A 183 13.11 3.65 8.63
CA GLU A 183 12.23 3.48 7.47
C GLU A 183 12.10 4.76 6.65
N CYS A 184 11.91 4.60 5.34
CA CYS A 184 11.53 5.69 4.45
C CYS A 184 10.65 5.13 3.33
N SER A 185 9.90 6.03 2.71
CA SER A 185 9.09 5.75 1.53
C SER A 185 9.76 6.30 0.28
N VAL A 186 9.93 5.45 -0.71
CA VAL A 186 10.39 5.83 -2.05
C VAL A 186 9.20 5.72 -3.01
N PHE A 187 8.83 6.83 -3.60
CA PHE A 187 7.68 6.90 -4.51
C PHE A 187 8.15 6.84 -5.95
N VAL A 188 7.45 6.06 -6.76
CA VAL A 188 7.76 5.87 -8.18
C VAL A 188 6.51 6.07 -9.01
N LEU A 189 6.60 6.89 -10.05
CA LEU A 189 5.59 6.94 -11.12
C LEU A 189 6.11 6.16 -12.31
N SER A 190 5.28 5.29 -12.85
CA SER A 190 5.61 4.50 -14.04
C SER A 190 4.45 4.46 -15.03
N ASP A 191 4.79 4.38 -16.30
CA ASP A 191 3.87 4.11 -17.41
C ASP A 191 3.91 2.64 -17.87
N GLY A 192 4.70 1.80 -17.14
CA GLY A 192 4.93 0.39 -17.45
C GLY A 192 6.29 0.14 -18.13
N GLU A 193 6.82 1.09 -18.89
CA GLU A 193 8.12 1.00 -19.57
C GLU A 193 9.16 1.92 -18.92
N HIS A 194 8.73 3.12 -18.57
CA HIS A 194 9.58 4.14 -17.97
C HIS A 194 9.13 4.45 -16.55
N TYR A 195 10.05 4.99 -15.75
CA TYR A 195 9.69 5.44 -14.42
C TYR A 195 10.41 6.72 -14.00
N LYS A 196 9.79 7.43 -13.08
CA LYS A 196 10.38 8.59 -12.37
C LYS A 196 10.30 8.36 -10.87
N VAL A 197 11.44 8.51 -10.21
CA VAL A 197 11.50 8.52 -8.75
C VAL A 197 11.10 9.90 -8.26
N LEU A 198 10.12 9.95 -7.36
CA LEU A 198 9.71 11.17 -6.67
C LEU A 198 10.55 11.37 -5.40
N PRO A 199 10.48 12.54 -4.75
CA PRO A 199 11.22 12.79 -3.51
C PRO A 199 10.96 11.73 -2.45
N VAL A 200 12.03 11.22 -1.85
CA VAL A 200 11.97 10.26 -0.74
C VAL A 200 11.43 10.96 0.50
N ALA A 201 10.58 10.29 1.26
CA ALA A 201 10.04 10.81 2.49
C ALA A 201 10.22 9.82 3.65
N LYS A 202 10.45 10.36 4.85
CA LYS A 202 10.33 9.62 6.11
C LYS A 202 9.07 10.09 6.81
N ASP A 203 8.19 9.17 7.10
CA ASP A 203 7.00 9.42 7.90
C ASP A 203 7.19 8.98 9.35
N TYR A 204 6.41 9.58 10.23
CA TYR A 204 6.36 9.28 11.65
C TYR A 204 4.95 8.81 11.98
N LYS A 205 4.81 7.55 12.33
CA LYS A 205 3.50 6.90 12.53
C LYS A 205 3.09 6.78 13.98
N ARG A 206 4.05 6.71 14.89
CA ARG A 206 3.77 6.45 16.30
C ARG A 206 3.36 7.71 17.04
N ILE A 207 2.39 7.58 17.95
CA ILE A 207 1.80 8.70 18.67
C ILE A 207 2.74 9.31 19.74
N GLY A 208 3.66 8.53 20.27
CA GLY A 208 4.52 8.93 21.39
C GLY A 208 5.92 9.36 20.97
N GLU A 209 6.56 10.15 21.82
CA GLU A 209 7.95 10.57 21.65
C GLU A 209 8.90 9.36 21.60
N GLY A 210 9.99 9.50 20.85
CA GLY A 210 10.98 8.43 20.67
C GLY A 210 10.47 7.23 19.88
N ASP A 211 9.53 7.45 18.96
CA ASP A 211 8.94 6.42 18.11
C ASP A 211 8.29 5.29 18.92
N LYS A 212 7.44 5.64 19.89
CA LYS A 212 6.76 4.73 20.81
C LYS A 212 5.24 4.85 20.72
N GLY A 213 4.56 3.82 21.24
CA GLY A 213 3.09 3.78 21.30
C GLY A 213 2.46 3.22 20.04
N LEU A 214 1.15 3.47 19.90
CA LEU A 214 0.35 2.95 18.80
C LEU A 214 0.64 3.69 17.49
N ASN A 215 0.50 2.96 16.39
CA ASN A 215 0.54 3.56 15.05
C ASN A 215 -0.70 4.43 14.82
N THR A 216 -0.48 5.54 14.13
CA THR A 216 -1.52 6.46 13.65
C THR A 216 -1.55 6.47 12.13
N GLY A 217 -2.44 7.23 11.52
CA GLY A 217 -2.44 7.50 10.07
C GLY A 217 -1.27 8.38 9.60
N GLY A 218 -0.45 8.89 10.52
CA GLY A 218 0.73 9.72 10.29
C GLY A 218 0.73 10.95 11.20
N MET A 219 1.83 11.14 11.93
CA MET A 219 2.05 12.30 12.80
C MET A 219 2.81 13.42 12.08
N GLY A 220 3.51 13.08 11.00
CA GLY A 220 4.27 14.01 10.19
C GLY A 220 5.11 13.29 9.15
N SER A 221 5.64 14.05 8.20
CA SER A 221 6.55 13.53 7.17
C SER A 221 7.64 14.55 6.88
N VAL A 222 8.85 14.07 6.62
CA VAL A 222 10.03 14.90 6.32
C VAL A 222 10.61 14.49 4.97
N THR A 223 10.90 15.48 4.15
CA THR A 223 11.64 15.37 2.88
C THR A 223 12.50 16.62 2.69
N PRO A 224 13.71 16.56 2.14
CA PRO A 224 14.47 15.37 1.77
C PRO A 224 14.91 14.56 2.97
N VAL A 225 15.23 13.28 2.73
CA VAL A 225 15.72 12.34 3.76
C VAL A 225 17.25 12.27 3.66
N PRO A 226 18.02 12.72 4.68
CA PRO A 226 19.48 12.86 4.56
C PRO A 226 20.24 11.57 4.29
N PHE A 227 19.76 10.42 4.78
CA PHE A 227 20.41 9.12 4.54
C PHE A 227 20.05 8.49 3.19
N ALA A 228 19.07 9.04 2.47
CA ALA A 228 18.71 8.58 1.13
C ALA A 228 19.63 9.23 0.08
N ASP A 229 20.94 9.03 0.25
CA ASP A 229 21.96 9.47 -0.67
C ASP A 229 21.95 8.68 -1.99
N GLU A 230 22.82 9.04 -2.91
CA GLU A 230 22.88 8.42 -4.24
C GLU A 230 23.26 6.93 -4.17
N VAL A 231 24.12 6.54 -3.24
CA VAL A 231 24.54 5.14 -3.04
C VAL A 231 23.36 4.30 -2.54
N PHE A 232 22.59 4.84 -1.58
CA PHE A 232 21.38 4.20 -1.10
C PHE A 232 20.34 4.09 -2.23
N MET A 233 20.07 5.18 -2.94
CA MET A 233 19.08 5.21 -4.01
C MET A 233 19.43 4.30 -5.19
N GLU A 234 20.72 4.12 -5.50
CA GLU A 234 21.15 3.16 -6.50
C GLU A 234 20.83 1.72 -6.09
N LYS A 235 21.01 1.37 -4.81
CA LYS A 235 20.58 0.06 -4.29
C LYS A 235 19.07 -0.13 -4.39
N VAL A 236 18.29 0.88 -4.01
CA VAL A 236 16.83 0.85 -4.11
C VAL A 236 16.40 0.66 -5.57
N ARG A 237 17.01 1.42 -6.49
CA ARG A 237 16.72 1.34 -7.92
C ARG A 237 16.95 -0.07 -8.46
N LYS A 238 18.16 -0.61 -8.26
CA LYS A 238 18.54 -1.92 -8.80
C LYS A 238 17.85 -3.10 -8.14
N ARG A 239 17.61 -3.03 -6.83
CA ARG A 239 17.15 -4.19 -6.07
C ARG A 239 15.65 -4.21 -5.80
N ILE A 240 14.96 -3.07 -5.99
CA ILE A 240 13.53 -2.94 -5.70
C ILE A 240 12.77 -2.40 -6.91
N ILE A 241 13.13 -1.19 -7.40
CA ILE A 241 12.35 -0.50 -8.43
C ILE A 241 12.39 -1.27 -9.76
N GLU A 242 13.59 -1.50 -10.29
CA GLU A 242 13.76 -2.16 -11.59
C GLU A 242 13.18 -3.57 -11.63
N PRO A 243 13.41 -4.46 -10.62
CA PRO A 243 12.75 -5.76 -10.59
C PRO A 243 11.23 -5.66 -10.48
N THR A 244 10.71 -4.62 -9.80
CA THR A 244 9.27 -4.44 -9.69
C THR A 244 8.65 -3.99 -11.01
N ILE A 245 9.26 -3.05 -11.71
CA ILE A 245 8.70 -2.46 -12.94
C ILE A 245 8.94 -3.37 -14.15
N ASN A 246 10.18 -3.82 -14.37
CA ASN A 246 10.57 -4.58 -15.57
C ASN A 246 9.98 -5.99 -15.62
N LEU A 247 9.61 -6.55 -14.47
CA LEU A 247 9.05 -7.89 -14.35
C LEU A 247 7.58 -7.86 -13.94
N SER A 248 7.01 -6.66 -13.98
CA SER A 248 5.78 -6.40 -13.28
C SER A 248 4.54 -6.91 -13.98
N LEU A 249 3.56 -7.04 -13.13
CA LEU A 249 2.14 -7.21 -13.28
C LEU A 249 1.46 -6.12 -14.14
N ILE A 250 2.22 -5.20 -14.71
CA ILE A 250 1.72 -4.07 -15.52
C ILE A 250 1.53 -4.50 -17.01
N HIS A 251 2.03 -5.66 -17.37
CA HIS A 251 1.86 -6.24 -18.71
C HIS A 251 0.88 -7.41 -18.72
#